data_b10e287d7a00acce6fd384fdd26efdcc
#
_entry.id   b10e287d7a00acce6fd384fdd26efdcc
#
_cell.length_a   1.000
_cell.length_b   1.000
_cell.length_c   1.000
_cell.angle_alpha   90.00
_cell.angle_beta   90.00
_cell.angle_gamma   90.00
#
_symmetry.space_group_name_H-M   'P 1'
#
loop_
_entity.id
_entity.type
_entity.pdbx_description
1 polymer ?
#
loop_
_entity_poly.entity_id
_entity_poly.type
_entity_poly.pdbx_seq_one_letter_code
_entity_poly.pdbx_strand_id
1 'polypeptide(L)'
;AAHVDNAPYADKVVGYFLCGGSGEWNDYWDYSQPAQQGFAEWLSGKYGNNIQLLKEKWKSKDITFETIRLPSWNELCVADDGIFYTPERSQRIIDFLYYHHQVAADTVIDFAKAIKEETGNRKLVGLWNGYIFLPGWWNGSAPYNIMTNWRTKMFSKVLESPYIDFIAAPYSYQERHSGGFFVPQIPMDSIIFHGK
;
A
#
# COMPACT_ATOMS: atom_id res chain seq x y z
N ALA A 1 -10.17 -19.54 -3.23
CA ALA A 1 -11.49 -19.42 -3.87
C ALA A 1 -11.97 -20.79 -4.39
N ALA A 2 -11.29 -21.46 -5.32
CA ALA A 2 -11.72 -22.72 -5.93
C ALA A 2 -12.17 -23.79 -4.92
N HIS A 3 -11.39 -24.04 -3.87
CA HIS A 3 -11.76 -25.02 -2.84
C HIS A 3 -13.08 -24.69 -2.16
N VAL A 4 -13.31 -23.42 -1.83
CA VAL A 4 -14.53 -22.97 -1.15
C VAL A 4 -15.72 -22.98 -2.12
N ASP A 5 -15.53 -22.60 -3.36
CA ASP A 5 -16.58 -22.50 -4.38
C ASP A 5 -17.10 -23.89 -4.81
N ASN A 6 -16.31 -24.95 -4.56
CA ASN A 6 -16.69 -26.35 -4.78
C ASN A 6 -17.16 -27.07 -3.51
N ALA A 7 -17.23 -26.37 -2.37
CA ALA A 7 -17.66 -26.96 -1.10
C ALA A 7 -19.21 -27.04 -0.98
N PRO A 8 -19.75 -27.96 -0.15
CA PRO A 8 -21.19 -28.05 0.06
C PRO A 8 -21.86 -26.80 0.65
N TYR A 9 -21.07 -25.85 1.11
CA TYR A 9 -21.53 -24.58 1.69
C TYR A 9 -21.22 -23.37 0.80
N ALA A 10 -20.80 -23.59 -0.43
CA ALA A 10 -20.39 -22.51 -1.37
C ALA A 10 -21.49 -21.47 -1.58
N ASP A 11 -22.76 -21.87 -1.57
CA ASP A 11 -23.92 -21.00 -1.71
C ASP A 11 -24.08 -20.02 -0.54
N LYS A 12 -23.51 -20.32 0.62
CA LYS A 12 -23.54 -19.48 1.83
C LYS A 12 -22.39 -18.50 1.94
N VAL A 13 -21.38 -18.65 1.10
CA VAL A 13 -20.25 -17.74 1.03
C VAL A 13 -20.59 -16.58 0.10
N VAL A 14 -20.81 -15.39 0.65
CA VAL A 14 -21.16 -14.17 -0.12
C VAL A 14 -19.97 -13.57 -0.83
N GLY A 15 -18.78 -13.70 -0.23
CA GLY A 15 -17.58 -13.07 -0.75
C GLY A 15 -16.32 -13.43 0.00
N TYR A 16 -15.24 -12.84 -0.43
CA TYR A 16 -13.91 -13.02 0.13
C TYR A 16 -13.38 -11.69 0.65
N PHE A 17 -12.76 -11.75 1.78
CA PHE A 17 -12.12 -10.61 2.40
C PHE A 17 -10.61 -10.77 2.31
N LEU A 18 -9.98 -9.91 1.53
CA LEU A 18 -8.54 -9.88 1.39
C LEU A 18 -7.93 -9.17 2.61
N CYS A 19 -7.73 -9.92 3.66
CA CYS A 19 -6.98 -9.51 4.83
C CYS A 19 -5.70 -10.33 4.87
N GLY A 20 -4.73 -9.94 4.12
CA GLY A 20 -3.37 -10.40 4.38
C GLY A 20 -2.80 -9.69 5.59
N GLY A 21 -1.75 -10.19 6.18
CA GLY A 21 -1.02 -9.52 7.26
C GLY A 21 -0.55 -8.11 6.94
N SER A 22 -0.67 -7.68 5.70
CA SER A 22 -0.48 -6.31 5.24
C SER A 22 -1.69 -5.41 5.49
N GLY A 23 -2.78 -5.95 6.03
CA GLY A 23 -4.00 -5.19 6.23
C GLY A 23 -3.79 -3.97 7.09
N GLU A 24 -3.97 -4.13 8.38
CA GLU A 24 -4.08 -3.01 9.31
C GLU A 24 -2.80 -2.73 10.09
N TRP A 25 -2.01 -3.78 10.32
CA TRP A 25 -0.99 -3.76 11.38
C TRP A 25 0.43 -4.06 10.90
N ASN A 26 0.62 -4.54 9.68
CA ASN A 26 1.89 -5.09 9.25
C ASN A 26 2.43 -4.38 8.01
N ASP A 27 3.20 -3.35 8.24
CA ASP A 27 4.09 -2.78 7.24
C ASP A 27 5.39 -3.59 7.25
N TYR A 28 5.37 -4.75 6.62
CA TYR A 28 6.58 -5.50 6.38
C TYR A 28 7.32 -4.90 5.19
N TRP A 29 8.48 -4.40 5.48
CA TRP A 29 9.41 -3.99 4.45
C TRP A 29 10.11 -5.25 3.94
N ASP A 30 9.93 -5.51 2.67
CA ASP A 30 10.59 -6.65 2.02
C ASP A 30 11.98 -6.23 1.54
N TYR A 31 13.01 -6.81 2.14
CA TYR A 31 14.41 -6.64 1.77
C TYR A 31 14.97 -7.85 1.04
N SER A 32 14.13 -8.73 0.54
CA SER A 32 14.54 -9.90 -0.22
C SER A 32 15.22 -9.52 -1.53
N GLN A 33 15.94 -10.49 -2.12
CA GLN A 33 16.56 -10.31 -3.43
C GLN A 33 15.52 -9.98 -4.51
N PRO A 34 14.34 -10.63 -4.59
CA PRO A 34 13.28 -10.24 -5.52
C PRO A 34 12.82 -8.79 -5.34
N ALA A 35 12.63 -8.32 -4.10
CA ALA A 35 12.25 -6.93 -3.85
C ALA A 35 13.33 -5.94 -4.30
N GLN A 36 14.58 -6.28 -4.08
CA GLN A 36 15.73 -5.49 -4.55
C GLN A 36 15.77 -5.39 -6.09
N GLN A 37 15.57 -6.51 -6.77
CA GLN A 37 15.52 -6.56 -8.23
C GLN A 37 14.31 -5.79 -8.77
N GLY A 38 13.13 -6.03 -8.22
CA GLY A 38 11.90 -5.34 -8.61
C GLY A 38 11.98 -3.83 -8.45
N PHE A 39 12.64 -3.34 -7.39
CA PHE A 39 12.88 -1.90 -7.23
C PHE A 39 13.80 -1.33 -8.32
N ALA A 40 14.87 -2.02 -8.65
CA ALA A 40 15.78 -1.60 -9.72
C ALA A 40 15.08 -1.60 -11.10
N GLU A 41 14.28 -2.60 -11.40
CA GLU A 41 13.47 -2.69 -12.62
C GLU A 41 12.41 -1.57 -12.68
N TRP A 42 11.72 -1.31 -11.58
CA TRP A 42 10.75 -0.23 -11.48
C TRP A 42 11.39 1.14 -11.72
N LEU A 43 12.57 1.38 -11.14
CA LEU A 43 13.33 2.61 -11.37
C LEU A 43 13.78 2.73 -12.82
N SER A 44 14.24 1.64 -13.41
CA SER A 44 14.59 1.59 -14.83
C SER A 44 13.40 2.03 -15.69
N GLY A 45 12.22 1.48 -15.44
CA GLY A 45 10.99 1.90 -16.13
C GLY A 45 10.62 3.36 -15.87
N LYS A 46 10.63 3.78 -14.60
CA LYS A 46 10.28 5.15 -14.19
C LYS A 46 11.17 6.20 -14.83
N TYR A 47 12.46 5.92 -14.95
CA TYR A 47 13.46 6.85 -15.52
C TYR A 47 13.78 6.55 -16.99
N GLY A 48 13.00 5.71 -17.66
CA GLY A 48 13.15 5.41 -19.10
C GLY A 48 14.50 4.81 -19.45
N ASN A 49 15.03 3.94 -18.61
CA ASN A 49 16.38 3.35 -18.71
C ASN A 49 17.52 4.39 -18.71
N ASN A 50 17.22 5.65 -18.31
CA ASN A 50 18.21 6.72 -18.28
C ASN A 50 18.89 6.81 -16.91
N ILE A 51 20.02 6.15 -16.76
CA ILE A 51 20.79 6.14 -15.51
C ILE A 51 21.35 7.54 -15.16
N GLN A 52 21.59 8.40 -16.14
CA GLN A 52 22.08 9.75 -15.87
C GLN A 52 21.00 10.61 -15.23
N LEU A 53 19.75 10.47 -15.69
CA LEU A 53 18.61 11.14 -15.06
C LEU A 53 18.41 10.66 -13.62
N LEU A 54 18.54 9.35 -13.36
CA LEU A 54 18.46 8.81 -12.00
C LEU A 54 19.57 9.37 -11.11
N LYS A 55 20.81 9.41 -11.61
CA LYS A 55 21.97 9.99 -10.89
C LYS A 55 21.74 11.47 -10.53
N GLU A 56 21.20 12.23 -11.46
CA GLU A 56 20.84 13.63 -11.25
C GLU A 56 19.78 13.77 -10.15
N LYS A 57 18.67 13.02 -10.26
CA LYS A 57 17.56 13.10 -9.31
C LYS A 57 17.95 12.64 -7.91
N TRP A 58 18.76 11.60 -7.79
CA TRP A 58 19.24 11.10 -6.50
C TRP A 58 20.50 11.80 -6.01
N LYS A 59 21.08 12.70 -6.80
CA LYS A 59 22.36 13.38 -6.52
C LYS A 59 23.49 12.41 -6.16
N SER A 60 23.50 11.27 -6.83
CA SER A 60 24.45 10.18 -6.62
C SER A 60 25.20 9.85 -7.89
N LYS A 61 26.54 9.95 -7.84
CA LYS A 61 27.38 9.79 -9.04
C LYS A 61 27.71 8.34 -9.36
N ASP A 62 27.72 7.48 -8.35
CA ASP A 62 28.31 6.14 -8.44
C ASP A 62 27.27 5.01 -8.50
N ILE A 63 26.01 5.33 -8.74
CA ILE A 63 24.94 4.32 -8.85
C ILE A 63 24.79 3.82 -10.29
N THR A 64 24.43 2.54 -10.41
CA THR A 64 23.89 1.90 -11.61
C THR A 64 22.65 1.15 -11.25
N PHE A 65 21.85 0.69 -12.24
CA PHE A 65 20.65 -0.09 -11.91
C PHE A 65 20.98 -1.40 -11.17
N GLU A 66 22.19 -1.96 -11.37
CA GLU A 66 22.65 -3.17 -10.68
C GLU A 66 23.13 -2.90 -9.25
N THR A 67 23.62 -1.69 -8.97
CA THR A 67 24.16 -1.32 -7.65
C THR A 67 23.15 -0.61 -6.73
N ILE A 68 21.96 -0.30 -7.23
CA ILE A 68 20.88 0.25 -6.42
C ILE A 68 20.60 -0.66 -5.22
N ARG A 69 20.37 -0.07 -4.07
CA ARG A 69 19.94 -0.76 -2.85
C ARG A 69 18.66 -0.15 -2.31
N LEU A 70 17.80 -0.98 -1.74
CA LEU A 70 16.64 -0.54 -0.97
C LEU A 70 17.11 0.36 0.17
N PRO A 71 16.38 1.43 0.50
CA PRO A 71 16.65 2.22 1.69
C PRO A 71 16.52 1.36 2.94
N SER A 72 17.45 1.49 3.86
CA SER A 72 17.35 0.86 5.17
C SER A 72 16.21 1.46 6.00
N TRP A 73 15.76 0.73 7.01
CA TRP A 73 14.76 1.24 7.95
C TRP A 73 15.18 2.57 8.59
N ASN A 74 16.44 2.71 8.95
CA ASN A 74 16.94 3.94 9.55
C ASN A 74 16.84 5.13 8.59
N GLU A 75 17.12 4.94 7.31
CA GLU A 75 16.94 5.97 6.29
C GLU A 75 15.47 6.36 6.11
N LEU A 76 14.57 5.38 6.21
CA LEU A 76 13.12 5.61 6.13
C LEU A 76 12.55 6.35 7.35
N CYS A 77 13.26 6.39 8.46
CA CYS A 77 12.80 7.06 9.68
C CYS A 77 13.26 8.53 9.76
N VAL A 78 14.05 9.01 8.82
CA VAL A 78 14.61 10.37 8.84
C VAL A 78 13.95 11.24 7.78
N ALA A 79 13.09 12.15 8.21
CA ALA A 79 12.56 13.21 7.35
C ALA A 79 13.55 14.36 7.25
N ASP A 80 13.50 15.11 6.18
CA ASP A 80 14.41 16.22 5.90
C ASP A 80 13.74 17.61 5.91
N ASP A 81 12.40 17.63 6.10
CA ASP A 81 11.61 18.84 6.27
C ASP A 81 10.42 18.57 7.22
N GLY A 82 10.67 18.71 8.51
CA GLY A 82 9.69 18.38 9.53
C GLY A 82 9.30 16.90 9.47
N ILE A 83 8.10 16.63 8.99
CA ILE A 83 7.57 15.26 8.82
C ILE A 83 7.60 14.79 7.36
N PHE A 84 8.10 15.60 6.44
CA PHE A 84 8.09 15.32 5.01
C PHE A 84 9.47 14.99 4.47
N TYR A 85 9.48 14.29 3.34
CA TYR A 85 10.63 14.15 2.48
C TYR A 85 10.56 15.16 1.35
N THR A 86 11.66 15.87 1.11
CA THR A 86 11.78 16.77 -0.03
C THR A 86 12.44 16.07 -1.21
N PRO A 87 11.98 16.28 -2.45
CA PRO A 87 12.62 15.68 -3.62
C PRO A 87 14.10 16.05 -3.76
N GLU A 88 14.47 17.25 -3.31
CA GLU A 88 15.84 17.77 -3.40
C GLU A 88 16.84 16.99 -2.55
N ARG A 89 16.38 16.32 -1.49
CA ARG A 89 17.23 15.61 -0.52
C ARG A 89 16.95 14.13 -0.47
N SER A 90 15.69 13.74 -0.62
CA SER A 90 15.21 12.39 -0.33
C SER A 90 14.52 11.72 -1.51
N GLN A 91 14.82 12.07 -2.75
CA GLN A 91 14.17 11.49 -3.92
C GLN A 91 14.24 9.95 -3.93
N ARG A 92 15.37 9.36 -3.48
CA ARG A 92 15.53 7.91 -3.37
C ARG A 92 14.49 7.29 -2.43
N ILE A 93 14.23 7.92 -1.30
CA ILE A 93 13.22 7.48 -0.32
C ILE A 93 11.82 7.60 -0.91
N ILE A 94 11.54 8.73 -1.56
CA ILE A 94 10.26 8.98 -2.23
C ILE A 94 10.00 7.92 -3.30
N ASP A 95 10.98 7.60 -4.12
CA ASP A 95 10.87 6.58 -5.17
C ASP A 95 10.60 5.21 -4.58
N PHE A 96 11.30 4.84 -3.51
CA PHE A 96 11.09 3.57 -2.84
C PHE A 96 9.69 3.46 -2.23
N LEU A 97 9.18 4.52 -1.60
CA LEU A 97 7.83 4.54 -1.05
C LEU A 97 6.76 4.40 -2.15
N TYR A 98 6.97 5.02 -3.30
CA TYR A 98 6.08 4.83 -4.45
C TYR A 98 6.09 3.41 -4.97
N TYR A 99 7.28 2.83 -5.16
CA TYR A 99 7.43 1.43 -5.56
C TYR A 99 6.74 0.48 -4.58
N HIS A 100 7.04 0.62 -3.29
CA HIS A 100 6.51 -0.24 -2.24
C HIS A 100 4.97 -0.20 -2.20
N HIS A 101 4.38 0.98 -2.24
CA HIS A 101 2.91 1.12 -2.24
C HIS A 101 2.28 0.63 -3.53
N GLN A 102 2.95 0.76 -4.66
CA GLN A 102 2.47 0.22 -5.92
C GLN A 102 2.46 -1.30 -5.90
N VAL A 103 3.54 -1.93 -5.45
CA VAL A 103 3.61 -3.40 -5.32
C VAL A 103 2.50 -3.91 -4.39
N ALA A 104 2.27 -3.25 -3.26
CA ALA A 104 1.22 -3.62 -2.34
C ALA A 104 -0.18 -3.54 -2.99
N ALA A 105 -0.47 -2.45 -3.70
CA ALA A 105 -1.75 -2.27 -4.40
C ALA A 105 -1.93 -3.29 -5.53
N ASP A 106 -0.89 -3.51 -6.33
CA ASP A 106 -0.93 -4.48 -7.44
C ASP A 106 -1.17 -5.89 -6.92
N THR A 107 -0.48 -6.30 -5.85
CA THR A 107 -0.67 -7.61 -5.23
C THR A 107 -2.12 -7.82 -4.77
N VAL A 108 -2.71 -6.85 -4.11
CA VAL A 108 -4.11 -6.95 -3.65
C VAL A 108 -5.06 -7.03 -4.83
N ILE A 109 -4.84 -6.23 -5.87
CA ILE A 109 -5.66 -6.24 -7.07
C ILE A 109 -5.54 -7.56 -7.83
N ASP A 110 -4.34 -8.13 -7.92
CA ASP A 110 -4.11 -9.42 -8.57
C ASP A 110 -4.81 -10.56 -7.81
N PHE A 111 -4.78 -10.56 -6.49
CA PHE A 111 -5.56 -11.52 -5.69
C PHE A 111 -7.06 -11.34 -5.88
N ALA A 112 -7.55 -10.09 -5.90
CA ALA A 112 -8.95 -9.82 -6.13
C ALA A 112 -9.39 -10.30 -7.52
N LYS A 113 -8.58 -10.02 -8.54
CA LYS A 113 -8.79 -10.49 -9.91
C LYS A 113 -8.88 -12.02 -9.97
N ALA A 114 -7.91 -12.71 -9.39
CA ALA A 114 -7.89 -14.18 -9.37
C ALA A 114 -9.14 -14.77 -8.70
N ILE A 115 -9.64 -14.14 -7.62
CA ILE A 115 -10.89 -14.58 -6.98
C ILE A 115 -12.09 -14.33 -7.89
N LYS A 116 -12.16 -13.16 -8.52
CA LYS A 116 -13.25 -12.83 -9.46
C LYS A 116 -13.29 -13.79 -10.64
N GLU A 117 -12.15 -14.10 -11.23
CA GLU A 117 -12.02 -15.04 -12.35
C GLU A 117 -12.44 -16.45 -11.91
N GLU A 118 -11.92 -16.95 -10.79
CA GLU A 118 -12.23 -18.27 -10.27
C GLU A 118 -13.71 -18.47 -9.92
N THR A 119 -14.34 -17.42 -9.39
CA THR A 119 -15.75 -17.47 -8.99
C THR A 119 -16.71 -16.99 -10.09
N GLY A 120 -16.22 -16.70 -11.29
CA GLY A 120 -17.06 -16.17 -12.38
C GLY A 120 -17.76 -14.86 -12.01
N ASN A 121 -17.13 -13.99 -11.24
CA ASN A 121 -17.67 -12.73 -10.72
C ASN A 121 -18.90 -12.88 -9.81
N ARG A 122 -19.20 -14.07 -9.29
CA ARG A 122 -20.39 -14.32 -8.45
C ARG A 122 -20.19 -13.92 -6.99
N LYS A 123 -18.94 -13.73 -6.56
CA LYS A 123 -18.60 -13.45 -5.17
C LYS A 123 -18.06 -12.03 -5.02
N LEU A 124 -18.42 -11.39 -3.93
CA LEU A 124 -17.85 -10.11 -3.55
C LEU A 124 -16.40 -10.26 -3.11
N VAL A 125 -15.59 -9.28 -3.43
CA VAL A 125 -14.20 -9.21 -2.96
C VAL A 125 -13.96 -7.86 -2.30
N GLY A 126 -13.54 -7.90 -1.05
CA GLY A 126 -13.20 -6.71 -0.30
C GLY A 126 -11.82 -6.79 0.31
N LEU A 127 -11.34 -5.66 0.78
CA LEU A 127 -10.07 -5.58 1.49
C LEU A 127 -10.17 -4.68 2.72
N TRP A 128 -9.23 -4.91 3.61
CA TRP A 128 -9.01 -4.05 4.75
C TRP A 128 -8.01 -2.96 4.39
N ASN A 129 -8.41 -1.70 4.48
CA ASN A 129 -7.54 -0.56 4.22
C ASN A 129 -7.93 0.60 5.15
N GLY A 130 -7.44 0.55 6.37
CA GLY A 130 -7.76 1.51 7.42
C GLY A 130 -6.64 2.51 7.71
N TYR A 131 -6.96 3.45 8.59
CA TYR A 131 -6.03 4.44 9.17
C TYR A 131 -5.38 5.41 8.17
N ILE A 132 -6.04 5.68 7.06
CA ILE A 132 -5.53 6.62 6.04
C ILE A 132 -5.36 8.03 6.61
N PHE A 133 -6.15 8.39 7.60
CA PHE A 133 -6.11 9.71 8.25
C PHE A 133 -5.34 9.75 9.57
N LEU A 134 -4.67 8.67 9.96
CA LEU A 134 -3.89 8.63 11.20
C LEU A 134 -2.38 8.45 10.93
N PRO A 135 -1.77 9.32 10.14
CA PRO A 135 -0.35 9.23 9.87
C PRO A 135 0.46 9.36 11.18
N GLY A 136 1.37 8.42 11.41
CA GLY A 136 2.25 8.43 12.58
C GLY A 136 1.64 8.04 13.92
N TRP A 137 0.37 7.73 13.98
CA TRP A 137 -0.32 7.42 15.24
C TRP A 137 0.23 6.22 15.99
N TRP A 138 0.67 5.21 15.26
CA TRP A 138 1.03 3.92 15.86
C TRP A 138 2.45 3.83 16.41
N ASN A 139 3.30 4.76 16.14
CA ASN A 139 4.72 4.62 16.43
C ASN A 139 5.18 5.40 17.66
N GLY A 140 4.63 5.05 18.81
CA GLY A 140 4.84 5.71 20.09
C GLY A 140 6.26 5.75 20.66
N SER A 141 7.31 5.41 19.92
CA SER A 141 8.66 5.34 20.49
C SER A 141 9.82 5.80 19.61
N ALA A 142 9.57 6.35 18.43
CA ALA A 142 10.65 6.89 17.59
C ALA A 142 10.17 8.07 16.75
N PRO A 143 11.07 8.92 16.25
CA PRO A 143 10.72 10.00 15.33
C PRO A 143 10.32 9.40 13.98
N TYR A 144 9.15 8.83 13.92
CA TYR A 144 8.63 8.21 12.71
C TYR A 144 8.10 9.27 11.78
N ASN A 145 8.58 9.18 10.60
CA ASN A 145 8.06 9.94 9.50
C ASN A 145 6.68 9.45 9.12
N ILE A 146 5.74 10.36 9.06
CA ILE A 146 4.39 10.16 8.55
C ILE A 146 4.37 9.41 7.21
N MET A 147 5.36 9.66 6.37
CA MET A 147 5.41 9.11 5.02
C MET A 147 5.83 7.63 4.97
N THR A 148 6.44 7.08 6.02
CA THR A 148 6.86 5.68 6.04
C THR A 148 5.72 4.70 6.26
N ASN A 149 4.61 5.15 6.83
CA ASN A 149 3.51 4.27 7.27
C ASN A 149 2.36 4.15 6.26
N TRP A 150 2.51 4.63 5.00
CA TRP A 150 1.29 4.89 4.27
C TRP A 150 1.13 4.26 2.92
N ARG A 151 0.22 3.35 2.93
CA ARG A 151 -0.49 2.67 1.85
C ARG A 151 -1.34 3.60 1.00
N THR A 152 -1.37 4.89 1.32
CA THR A 152 -2.30 5.85 0.73
C THR A 152 -1.97 6.26 -0.68
N LYS A 153 -0.70 6.16 -1.08
CA LYS A 153 -0.26 6.68 -2.39
C LYS A 153 -0.88 5.95 -3.59
N MET A 154 -1.36 4.72 -3.38
CA MET A 154 -1.99 3.91 -4.42
C MET A 154 -3.46 3.60 -4.11
N PHE A 155 -4.07 4.34 -3.19
CA PHE A 155 -5.45 4.12 -2.82
C PHE A 155 -6.41 4.38 -3.99
N SER A 156 -6.15 5.39 -4.82
CA SER A 156 -6.89 5.63 -6.06
C SER A 156 -6.91 4.41 -6.97
N LYS A 157 -5.77 3.76 -7.14
CA LYS A 157 -5.64 2.54 -7.95
C LYS A 157 -6.52 1.40 -7.41
N VAL A 158 -6.60 1.27 -6.09
CA VAL A 158 -7.48 0.31 -5.43
C VAL A 158 -8.95 0.67 -5.65
N LEU A 159 -9.31 1.94 -5.52
CA LEU A 159 -10.69 2.43 -5.75
C LEU A 159 -11.13 2.25 -7.20
N GLU A 160 -10.25 2.46 -8.15
CA GLU A 160 -10.51 2.32 -9.59
C GLU A 160 -10.57 0.86 -10.05
N SER A 161 -10.11 -0.09 -9.22
CA SER A 161 -10.05 -1.50 -9.59
C SER A 161 -11.45 -2.10 -9.77
N PRO A 162 -11.76 -2.74 -10.91
CA PRO A 162 -13.05 -3.40 -11.14
C PRO A 162 -13.19 -4.71 -10.35
N TYR A 163 -12.12 -5.19 -9.70
CA TYR A 163 -12.11 -6.47 -9.00
C TYR A 163 -12.39 -6.34 -7.50
N ILE A 164 -12.41 -5.12 -6.98
CA ILE A 164 -12.65 -4.83 -5.57
C ILE A 164 -14.04 -4.22 -5.43
N ASP A 165 -14.91 -4.84 -4.65
CA ASP A 165 -16.30 -4.42 -4.48
C ASP A 165 -16.52 -3.55 -3.23
N PHE A 166 -15.72 -3.75 -2.18
CA PHE A 166 -15.87 -2.99 -0.94
C PHE A 166 -14.55 -2.85 -0.19
N ILE A 167 -14.48 -1.82 0.64
CA ILE A 167 -13.33 -1.54 1.50
C ILE A 167 -13.81 -1.42 2.93
N ALA A 168 -13.11 -2.06 3.85
CA ALA A 168 -13.37 -1.95 5.27
C ALA A 168 -12.23 -1.24 5.99
N ALA A 169 -12.59 -0.52 7.04
CA ALA A 169 -11.66 0.10 7.96
C ALA A 169 -12.27 0.16 9.37
N PRO A 170 -11.45 0.23 10.41
CA PRO A 170 -11.98 0.51 11.72
C PRO A 170 -12.45 1.97 11.81
N TYR A 171 -13.34 2.23 12.73
CA TYR A 171 -13.61 3.59 13.19
C TYR A 171 -12.70 3.93 14.39
N SER A 172 -12.65 5.21 14.76
CA SER A 172 -11.83 5.69 15.86
C SER A 172 -12.05 4.89 17.14
N TYR A 173 -10.97 4.46 17.77
CA TYR A 173 -11.03 3.71 19.03
C TYR A 173 -11.46 4.58 20.21
N GLN A 174 -11.10 5.86 20.20
CA GLN A 174 -11.42 6.78 21.27
C GLN A 174 -12.92 7.04 21.38
N GLU A 175 -13.64 6.90 20.27
CA GLU A 175 -15.09 7.18 20.22
C GLU A 175 -15.97 5.94 20.45
N ARG A 176 -15.38 4.81 20.82
CA ARG A 176 -16.09 3.53 21.07
C ARG A 176 -16.71 3.46 22.46
N HIS A 177 -17.37 4.49 22.90
CA HIS A 177 -18.07 4.54 24.18
C HIS A 177 -19.53 4.95 24.00
N SER A 178 -20.34 4.77 25.03
CA SER A 178 -21.75 5.22 25.01
C SER A 178 -21.83 6.73 24.83
N GLY A 179 -22.57 7.19 23.83
CA GLY A 179 -22.66 8.61 23.46
C GLY A 179 -21.52 9.10 22.55
N GLY A 180 -20.58 8.25 22.20
CA GLY A 180 -19.55 8.56 21.20
C GLY A 180 -20.13 8.65 19.78
N PHE A 181 -19.33 9.15 18.86
CA PHE A 181 -19.74 9.30 17.45
C PHE A 181 -18.83 8.51 16.52
N PHE A 182 -19.36 8.21 15.33
CA PHE A 182 -18.61 7.47 14.33
C PHE A 182 -17.64 8.37 13.59
N VAL A 183 -16.34 8.05 13.71
CA VAL A 183 -15.28 8.68 12.92
C VAL A 183 -14.65 7.63 12.01
N PRO A 184 -14.97 7.62 10.72
CA PRO A 184 -14.35 6.69 9.78
C PRO A 184 -12.86 7.04 9.60
N GLN A 185 -12.03 6.00 9.52
CA GLN A 185 -10.59 6.15 9.32
C GLN A 185 -10.19 6.00 7.84
N ILE A 186 -11.14 6.19 6.95
CA ILE A 186 -10.98 6.15 5.49
C ILE A 186 -11.84 7.23 4.82
N PRO A 187 -11.51 7.66 3.60
CA PRO A 187 -12.27 8.67 2.86
C PRO A 187 -13.57 8.07 2.29
N MET A 188 -14.61 8.01 3.12
CA MET A 188 -15.90 7.40 2.80
C MET A 188 -16.51 7.96 1.51
N ASP A 189 -16.49 9.29 1.32
CA ASP A 189 -17.04 9.92 0.13
C ASP A 189 -16.33 9.47 -1.16
N SER A 190 -15.00 9.33 -1.10
CA SER A 190 -14.24 8.82 -2.24
C SER A 190 -14.59 7.36 -2.56
N ILE A 191 -14.81 6.54 -1.53
CA ILE A 191 -15.19 5.13 -1.68
C ILE A 191 -16.56 5.04 -2.35
N ILE A 192 -17.54 5.79 -1.83
CA ILE A 192 -18.89 5.84 -2.37
C ILE A 192 -18.88 6.39 -3.82
N PHE A 193 -18.09 7.43 -4.08
CA PHE A 193 -17.95 7.99 -5.44
C PHE A 193 -17.45 6.97 -6.47
N HIS A 194 -16.60 6.05 -6.04
CA HIS A 194 -16.10 4.95 -6.89
C HIS A 194 -17.00 3.72 -6.89
N GLY A 195 -18.16 3.76 -6.24
CA GLY A 195 -19.13 2.66 -6.21
C GLY A 195 -18.68 1.45 -5.41
N LYS A 196 -17.91 1.66 -4.33
CA LYS A 196 -17.41 0.59 -3.45
C LYS A 196 -18.21 0.50 -2.16
#